data_8cdc51b63656792dcb515e1ca058f2c0
#
_entry.id   8cdc51b63656792dcb515e1ca058f2c0
#
_cell.length_a   1.000
_cell.length_b   1.000
_cell.length_c   1.000
_cell.angle_alpha   90.00
_cell.angle_beta   90.00
_cell.angle_gamma   90.00
#
_symmetry.space_group_name_H-M   'P 1'
#
loop_
_entity.id
_entity.type
_entity.pdbx_description
1 polymer ?
#
loop_
_entity_poly.entity_id
_entity_poly.type
_entity_poly.pdbx_seq_one_letter_code
_entity_poly.pdbx_strand_id
1 'polypeptide(L)'
;VFALLVNKMPFKRILKTADISAPTLYGKIDFFYRQCLAFVRDREKRLWEGFPIERAYVSIDRQDYLVNWASRVERKNIQFTAIAAACNITRYVFGHHLNYDSRADYHEIEAIADEIDDYSLKLPFRRFAHVWLDDEFQRLKHTATSGVNPETILAAVDKRYRELGSREDIELPEQNPEHRKLPDTGVMTRFEYTTYAHFCLLEKMLQGAEKVRFFFDQDSTLRAACLSIFKDRIIDRTCDAFYVHYLKHLTVDEREERMREKKRAFKETRQRYPELSEYQVKLLMMRFEIQKRRSVGPFEDKWFMHPLPTMGEPEKAISYQTDMQDLDEDHLASLCLNATLQAVDSYFNQVRRRLSPLERGLSTASNEGRLWKGHLPYKPETLQKLIEIFRVYHNYVEPGKDKQTPAMRLGLAKGNLKIEDIIYYQ
;
A
#
# COMPACT_ATOMS: atom_id res chain seq x y z
N VAL A 1 11.22 -16.26 -19.78
CA VAL A 1 9.82 -16.01 -19.36
C VAL A 1 9.77 -15.07 -18.17
N PHE A 2 10.52 -15.35 -17.07
CA PHE A 2 10.51 -14.50 -15.87
C PHE A 2 10.80 -13.03 -16.21
N ALA A 3 11.90 -12.75 -16.90
CA ALA A 3 12.26 -11.39 -17.31
C ALA A 3 11.16 -10.70 -18.16
N LEU A 4 10.47 -11.44 -19.02
CA LEU A 4 9.38 -10.92 -19.82
C LEU A 4 8.16 -10.53 -18.97
N LEU A 5 7.83 -11.36 -17.96
CA LEU A 5 6.74 -11.08 -17.02
C LEU A 5 6.93 -9.76 -16.27
N VAL A 6 8.13 -9.54 -15.72
CA VAL A 6 8.43 -8.36 -14.89
C VAL A 6 8.83 -7.11 -15.71
N ASN A 7 8.82 -7.19 -17.04
CA ASN A 7 9.12 -6.10 -17.96
C ASN A 7 7.97 -5.77 -18.92
N LYS A 8 6.75 -5.77 -18.40
CA LYS A 8 5.53 -5.30 -19.08
C LYS A 8 5.12 -6.09 -20.34
N MET A 9 5.63 -7.30 -20.55
CA MET A 9 5.20 -8.07 -21.71
C MET A 9 3.84 -8.75 -21.46
N PRO A 10 2.80 -8.49 -22.28
CA PRO A 10 1.50 -9.15 -22.16
C PRO A 10 1.62 -10.67 -22.34
N PHE A 11 0.81 -11.44 -21.63
CA PHE A 11 0.84 -12.91 -21.68
C PHE A 11 0.78 -13.44 -23.11
N LYS A 12 -0.14 -12.93 -23.92
CA LYS A 12 -0.27 -13.31 -25.34
C LYS A 12 1.03 -13.09 -26.13
N ARG A 13 1.80 -12.05 -25.78
CA ARG A 13 3.10 -11.80 -26.42
C ARG A 13 4.17 -12.74 -25.90
N ILE A 14 4.16 -13.04 -24.60
CA ILE A 14 5.07 -14.04 -24.00
C ILE A 14 4.90 -15.39 -24.65
N LEU A 15 3.64 -15.85 -24.83
CA LEU A 15 3.35 -17.11 -25.51
C LEU A 15 4.00 -17.17 -26.89
N LYS A 16 3.82 -16.09 -27.68
CA LYS A 16 4.37 -16.01 -29.04
C LYS A 16 5.91 -15.89 -29.06
N THR A 17 6.48 -15.06 -28.16
CA THR A 17 7.93 -14.80 -28.16
C THR A 17 8.74 -15.97 -27.62
N ALA A 18 8.21 -16.69 -26.64
CA ALA A 18 8.88 -17.85 -26.05
C ALA A 18 8.44 -19.18 -26.69
N ASP A 19 7.56 -19.14 -27.69
CA ASP A 19 6.99 -20.31 -28.36
C ASP A 19 6.45 -21.37 -27.39
N ILE A 20 5.59 -20.93 -26.46
CA ILE A 20 5.01 -21.80 -25.42
C ILE A 20 3.49 -21.71 -25.41
N SER A 21 2.84 -22.76 -24.92
CA SER A 21 1.40 -22.79 -24.72
C SER A 21 0.97 -22.00 -23.46
N ALA A 22 -0.32 -21.65 -23.38
CA ALA A 22 -0.87 -20.98 -22.19
C ALA A 22 -0.73 -21.84 -20.90
N PRO A 23 -1.06 -23.14 -20.89
CA PRO A 23 -0.80 -23.99 -19.73
C PRO A 23 0.67 -23.97 -19.29
N THR A 24 1.60 -23.99 -20.23
CA THR A 24 3.04 -23.90 -19.93
C THR A 24 3.41 -22.58 -19.27
N LEU A 25 2.83 -21.45 -19.71
CA LEU A 25 3.08 -20.15 -19.09
C LEU A 25 2.58 -20.13 -17.64
N TYR A 26 1.36 -20.59 -17.38
CA TYR A 26 0.81 -20.64 -16.03
C TYR A 26 1.63 -21.59 -15.12
N GLY A 27 2.03 -22.75 -15.63
CA GLY A 27 2.93 -23.66 -14.91
C GLY A 27 4.29 -23.03 -14.58
N LYS A 28 4.83 -22.18 -15.46
CA LYS A 28 6.05 -21.39 -15.17
C LYS A 28 5.80 -20.32 -14.11
N ILE A 29 4.65 -19.64 -14.11
CA ILE A 29 4.29 -18.66 -13.07
C ILE A 29 4.20 -19.38 -11.72
N ASP A 30 3.59 -20.55 -11.65
CA ASP A 30 3.52 -21.37 -10.43
C ASP A 30 4.90 -21.81 -9.94
N PHE A 31 5.76 -22.20 -10.86
CA PHE A 31 7.15 -22.55 -10.55
C PHE A 31 7.92 -21.34 -10.00
N PHE A 32 7.87 -20.18 -10.69
CA PHE A 32 8.55 -18.96 -10.23
C PHE A 32 8.06 -18.50 -8.87
N TYR A 33 6.75 -18.56 -8.64
CA TYR A 33 6.16 -18.22 -7.35
C TYR A 33 6.70 -19.10 -6.22
N ARG A 34 6.74 -20.43 -6.42
CA ARG A 34 7.29 -21.35 -5.43
C ARG A 34 8.77 -21.11 -5.16
N GLN A 35 9.55 -20.86 -6.19
CA GLN A 35 10.97 -20.54 -6.04
C GLN A 35 11.19 -19.19 -5.33
N CYS A 36 10.39 -18.16 -5.65
CA CYS A 36 10.40 -16.91 -4.92
C CYS A 36 10.09 -17.11 -3.43
N LEU A 37 9.06 -17.89 -3.10
CA LEU A 37 8.70 -18.17 -1.70
C LEU A 37 9.81 -18.94 -0.97
N ALA A 38 10.41 -19.96 -1.58
CA ALA A 38 11.53 -20.70 -0.99
C ALA A 38 12.72 -19.79 -0.73
N PHE A 39 13.09 -18.97 -1.72
CA PHE A 39 14.17 -18.02 -1.63
C PHE A 39 13.97 -16.98 -0.52
N VAL A 40 12.80 -16.32 -0.46
CA VAL A 40 12.55 -15.28 0.55
C VAL A 40 12.39 -15.85 1.94
N ARG A 41 11.82 -17.06 2.08
CA ARG A 41 11.70 -17.74 3.38
C ARG A 41 13.07 -17.86 4.06
N ASP A 42 14.09 -18.22 3.30
CA ASP A 42 15.45 -18.32 3.84
C ASP A 42 16.08 -16.94 4.09
N ARG A 43 15.95 -16.00 3.14
CA ARG A 43 16.54 -14.68 3.26
C ARG A 43 15.89 -13.81 4.32
N GLU A 44 14.55 -13.84 4.38
CA GLU A 44 13.76 -13.06 5.33
C GLU A 44 13.71 -13.71 6.72
N LYS A 45 14.14 -14.98 6.87
CA LYS A 45 14.28 -15.65 8.17
C LYS A 45 15.04 -14.78 9.18
N ARG A 46 16.08 -14.07 8.74
CA ARG A 46 16.84 -13.15 9.58
C ARG A 46 15.98 -12.03 10.19
N LEU A 47 15.00 -11.51 9.46
CA LEU A 47 14.05 -10.51 9.97
C LEU A 47 13.20 -11.11 11.09
N TRP A 48 12.75 -12.35 10.92
CA TRP A 48 11.98 -13.09 11.92
C TRP A 48 12.78 -13.49 13.15
N GLU A 49 14.11 -13.50 13.06
CA GLU A 49 15.05 -13.81 14.13
C GLU A 49 15.62 -12.55 14.79
N GLY A 50 15.04 -11.38 14.51
CA GLY A 50 15.45 -10.12 15.14
C GLY A 50 16.64 -9.44 14.47
N PHE A 51 16.67 -9.42 13.13
CA PHE A 51 17.69 -8.69 12.38
C PHE A 51 17.78 -7.22 12.84
N PRO A 52 18.95 -6.72 13.24
CA PRO A 52 19.10 -5.40 13.80
C PRO A 52 18.84 -4.31 12.75
N ILE A 53 17.89 -3.44 13.05
CA ILE A 53 17.57 -2.24 12.26
C ILE A 53 17.54 -1.06 13.24
N GLU A 54 18.43 -0.11 13.09
CA GLU A 54 18.44 1.06 13.99
C GLU A 54 17.10 1.82 13.92
N ARG A 55 16.67 2.14 12.68
CA ARG A 55 15.42 2.89 12.45
C ARG A 55 14.71 2.41 11.20
N ALA A 56 13.48 1.96 11.36
CA ALA A 56 12.60 1.58 10.26
C ALA A 56 11.58 2.70 9.98
N TYR A 57 11.62 3.31 8.80
CA TYR A 57 10.63 4.27 8.30
C TYR A 57 9.79 3.57 7.26
N VAL A 58 8.58 3.20 7.61
CA VAL A 58 7.73 2.31 6.79
C VAL A 58 6.51 3.06 6.29
N SER A 59 6.39 3.23 5.00
CA SER A 59 5.16 3.72 4.36
C SER A 59 4.26 2.55 3.98
N ILE A 60 2.96 2.71 4.28
CA ILE A 60 1.94 1.72 4.03
C ILE A 60 0.79 2.37 3.27
N ASP A 61 0.34 1.71 2.21
CA ASP A 61 -0.83 2.14 1.44
C ASP A 61 -1.53 0.93 0.83
N ARG A 62 -2.74 1.15 0.33
CA ARG A 62 -3.53 0.13 -0.36
C ARG A 62 -3.68 0.45 -1.84
N GLN A 63 -3.91 -0.57 -2.63
CA GLN A 63 -4.18 -0.43 -4.05
C GLN A 63 -5.18 -1.47 -4.51
N ASP A 64 -6.17 -1.01 -5.29
CA ASP A 64 -7.16 -1.88 -5.88
C ASP A 64 -6.68 -2.47 -7.20
N TYR A 65 -7.00 -3.73 -7.39
CA TYR A 65 -6.75 -4.49 -8.61
C TYR A 65 -8.04 -5.10 -9.15
N LEU A 66 -8.16 -5.16 -10.46
CA LEU A 66 -9.23 -5.90 -11.11
C LEU A 66 -8.73 -7.22 -11.67
N VAL A 67 -9.52 -8.24 -11.48
CA VAL A 67 -9.32 -9.58 -12.03
C VAL A 67 -10.47 -9.88 -12.98
N ASN A 68 -10.14 -10.37 -14.16
CA ASN A 68 -11.13 -10.85 -15.10
C ASN A 68 -11.46 -12.30 -14.77
N TRP A 69 -12.58 -12.51 -14.10
CA TRP A 69 -13.03 -13.87 -13.78
C TRP A 69 -13.69 -14.50 -14.99
N ALA A 70 -13.04 -15.46 -15.56
CA ALA A 70 -13.50 -16.09 -16.78
C ALA A 70 -14.44 -17.27 -16.52
N SER A 71 -15.71 -16.99 -16.28
CA SER A 71 -16.67 -17.89 -16.89
C SER A 71 -16.97 -17.38 -18.31
N ARG A 72 -17.13 -18.27 -19.28
CA ARG A 72 -17.54 -17.88 -20.64
C ARG A 72 -18.92 -17.21 -20.66
N VAL A 73 -19.70 -17.39 -19.61
CA VAL A 73 -21.07 -16.93 -19.45
C VAL A 73 -21.13 -15.58 -18.74
N GLU A 74 -20.25 -15.34 -17.75
CA GLU A 74 -20.27 -14.13 -16.95
C GLU A 74 -18.90 -13.42 -16.95
N ARG A 75 -18.81 -12.33 -17.71
CA ARG A 75 -17.57 -11.57 -17.93
C ARG A 75 -17.44 -10.35 -17.01
N LYS A 76 -17.88 -10.47 -15.76
CA LYS A 76 -17.74 -9.37 -14.79
C LYS A 76 -16.35 -9.41 -14.16
N ASN A 77 -15.75 -8.24 -14.03
CA ASN A 77 -14.50 -8.10 -13.28
C ASN A 77 -14.76 -8.17 -11.79
N ILE A 78 -13.78 -8.69 -11.05
CA ILE A 78 -13.79 -8.68 -9.58
C ILE A 78 -12.71 -7.73 -9.09
N GLN A 79 -13.06 -6.85 -8.18
CA GLN A 79 -12.12 -5.95 -7.54
C GLN A 79 -11.59 -6.57 -6.25
N PHE A 80 -10.28 -6.56 -6.11
CA PHE A 80 -9.57 -6.92 -4.89
C PHE A 80 -8.75 -5.75 -4.41
N THR A 81 -8.60 -5.64 -3.10
CA THR A 81 -7.75 -4.64 -2.47
C THR A 81 -6.48 -5.30 -1.94
N ALA A 82 -5.35 -4.71 -2.23
CA ALA A 82 -4.07 -5.15 -1.69
C ALA A 82 -3.46 -4.08 -0.79
N ILE A 83 -2.72 -4.53 0.22
CA ILE A 83 -1.92 -3.69 1.11
C ILE A 83 -0.44 -3.97 0.90
N ALA A 84 0.39 -2.92 0.88
CA ALA A 84 1.83 -3.07 0.83
C ALA A 84 2.53 -2.14 1.83
N ALA A 85 3.67 -2.60 2.34
CA ALA A 85 4.54 -1.85 3.24
C ALA A 85 5.96 -1.77 2.67
N ALA A 86 6.50 -0.55 2.55
CA ALA A 86 7.82 -0.30 1.99
C ALA A 86 8.64 0.63 2.89
N CYS A 87 9.92 0.32 3.06
CA CYS A 87 10.84 1.18 3.81
C CYS A 87 11.19 2.44 3.00
N ASN A 88 10.99 3.62 3.57
CA ASN A 88 11.27 4.89 2.92
C ASN A 88 12.77 5.10 2.64
N ILE A 89 13.65 4.51 3.43
CA ILE A 89 15.10 4.65 3.28
C ILE A 89 15.64 3.61 2.29
N THR A 90 15.39 2.33 2.55
CA THR A 90 15.96 1.24 1.77
C THR A 90 15.17 0.88 0.52
N ARG A 91 13.90 1.30 0.45
CA ARG A 91 12.91 0.91 -0.57
C ARG A 91 12.54 -0.57 -0.52
N TYR A 92 12.92 -1.29 0.53
CA TYR A 92 12.58 -2.69 0.72
C TYR A 92 11.09 -2.84 0.99
N VAL A 93 10.43 -3.75 0.28
CA VAL A 93 9.01 -4.05 0.42
C VAL A 93 8.86 -5.27 1.32
N PHE A 94 8.39 -5.05 2.56
CA PHE A 94 8.22 -6.10 3.56
C PHE A 94 7.10 -7.07 3.21
N GLY A 95 6.03 -6.59 2.61
CA GLY A 95 4.90 -7.42 2.20
C GLY A 95 4.01 -6.72 1.18
N HIS A 96 3.33 -7.52 0.36
CA HIS A 96 2.29 -7.08 -0.57
C HIS A 96 1.20 -8.15 -0.59
N HIS A 97 0.12 -7.93 0.15
CA HIS A 97 -0.92 -8.92 0.40
C HIS A 97 -2.24 -8.50 -0.21
N LEU A 98 -2.91 -9.45 -0.84
CA LEU A 98 -4.25 -9.30 -1.42
C LEU A 98 -5.29 -9.78 -0.40
N ASN A 99 -6.46 -9.16 -0.38
CA ASN A 99 -7.60 -9.61 0.43
C ASN A 99 -8.25 -10.88 -0.16
N TYR A 100 -7.44 -11.92 -0.31
CA TYR A 100 -7.83 -13.18 -0.93
C TYR A 100 -7.08 -14.36 -0.33
N ASP A 101 -7.82 -15.41 0.05
CA ASP A 101 -7.24 -16.71 0.44
C ASP A 101 -7.65 -17.78 -0.58
N SER A 102 -6.65 -18.30 -1.30
CA SER A 102 -6.82 -19.35 -2.31
C SER A 102 -6.99 -20.75 -1.72
N ARG A 103 -6.75 -20.94 -0.42
CA ARG A 103 -6.76 -22.25 0.25
C ARG A 103 -8.12 -22.58 0.85
N ALA A 104 -8.94 -21.60 1.09
CA ALA A 104 -10.28 -21.77 1.62
C ALA A 104 -11.27 -22.09 0.50
N ASP A 105 -12.25 -22.94 0.77
CA ASP A 105 -13.36 -23.22 -0.12
C ASP A 105 -14.56 -22.36 0.26
N TYR A 106 -15.00 -21.52 -0.67
CA TYR A 106 -16.10 -20.60 -0.47
C TYR A 106 -17.42 -21.35 -0.17
N HIS A 107 -17.72 -22.39 -0.94
CA HIS A 107 -18.97 -23.14 -0.77
C HIS A 107 -19.02 -23.92 0.55
N GLU A 108 -17.88 -24.46 0.98
CA GLU A 108 -17.79 -25.12 2.30
C GLU A 108 -18.04 -24.11 3.42
N ILE A 109 -17.45 -22.92 3.33
CA ILE A 109 -17.63 -21.86 4.33
C ILE A 109 -19.08 -21.39 4.39
N GLU A 110 -19.74 -21.15 3.25
CA GLU A 110 -21.15 -20.77 3.23
C GLU A 110 -22.05 -21.84 3.83
N ALA A 111 -21.86 -23.09 3.44
CA ALA A 111 -22.65 -24.19 3.99
C ALA A 111 -22.53 -24.31 5.52
N ILE A 112 -21.30 -24.15 6.05
CA ILE A 112 -21.08 -24.15 7.51
C ILE A 112 -21.69 -22.91 8.16
N ALA A 113 -21.57 -21.72 7.55
CA ALA A 113 -22.13 -20.50 8.08
C ALA A 113 -23.66 -20.57 8.20
N ASP A 114 -24.32 -21.17 7.21
CA ASP A 114 -25.76 -21.43 7.22
C ASP A 114 -26.15 -22.45 8.30
N GLU A 115 -25.39 -23.56 8.42
CA GLU A 115 -25.66 -24.61 9.42
C GLU A 115 -25.60 -24.09 10.85
N ILE A 116 -24.62 -23.21 11.16
CA ILE A 116 -24.45 -22.66 12.51
C ILE A 116 -25.18 -21.33 12.75
N ASP A 117 -25.93 -20.85 11.77
CA ASP A 117 -26.60 -19.55 11.78
C ASP A 117 -25.63 -18.39 12.13
N ASP A 118 -24.44 -18.40 11.50
CA ASP A 118 -23.37 -17.42 11.77
C ASP A 118 -23.81 -15.97 11.48
N TYR A 119 -24.76 -15.79 10.56
CA TYR A 119 -25.33 -14.50 10.19
C TYR A 119 -26.16 -13.84 11.31
N SER A 120 -26.71 -14.59 12.24
CA SER A 120 -27.47 -14.05 13.35
C SER A 120 -26.62 -13.31 14.38
N LEU A 121 -25.32 -13.60 14.40
CA LEU A 121 -24.36 -12.98 15.30
C LEU A 121 -23.83 -11.64 14.76
N LYS A 122 -23.50 -10.72 15.67
CA LYS A 122 -22.74 -9.51 15.31
C LYS A 122 -21.36 -9.89 14.79
N LEU A 123 -20.88 -9.17 13.79
CA LEU A 123 -19.64 -9.47 13.05
C LEU A 123 -18.46 -9.94 13.90
N PRO A 124 -18.06 -9.27 15.01
CA PRO A 124 -16.92 -9.69 15.81
C PRO A 124 -17.06 -11.06 16.48
N PHE A 125 -18.27 -11.59 16.59
CA PHE A 125 -18.58 -12.86 17.26
C PHE A 125 -18.81 -14.01 16.28
N ARG A 126 -18.75 -13.75 14.98
CA ARG A 126 -18.94 -14.75 13.93
C ARG A 126 -17.70 -15.59 13.75
N ARG A 127 -17.91 -16.87 13.46
CA ARG A 127 -16.82 -17.80 13.12
C ARG A 127 -16.09 -17.36 11.84
N PHE A 128 -16.84 -16.89 10.84
CA PHE A 128 -16.31 -16.46 9.55
C PHE A 128 -16.29 -14.94 9.39
N ALA A 129 -16.12 -14.19 10.48
CA ALA A 129 -16.06 -12.74 10.47
C ALA A 129 -15.03 -12.15 9.48
N HIS A 130 -13.98 -12.90 9.15
CA HIS A 130 -12.90 -12.47 8.24
C HIS A 130 -13.20 -12.69 6.76
N VAL A 131 -14.31 -13.35 6.40
CA VAL A 131 -14.69 -13.68 5.03
C VAL A 131 -15.93 -12.90 4.62
N TRP A 132 -15.97 -12.47 3.37
CA TRP A 132 -17.19 -11.94 2.76
C TRP A 132 -18.09 -13.10 2.34
N LEU A 133 -19.28 -13.16 2.89
CA LEU A 133 -20.36 -14.07 2.50
C LEU A 133 -21.29 -13.38 1.50
N ASP A 134 -21.94 -14.15 0.60
CA ASP A 134 -22.62 -13.60 -0.57
C ASP A 134 -23.75 -12.63 -0.19
N ASP A 135 -24.61 -13.00 0.72
CA ASP A 135 -25.75 -12.20 1.16
C ASP A 135 -25.33 -10.83 1.71
N GLU A 136 -24.27 -10.78 2.49
CA GLU A 136 -23.74 -9.52 3.03
C GLU A 136 -23.06 -8.69 1.95
N PHE A 137 -22.28 -9.34 1.08
CA PHE A 137 -21.60 -8.66 0.01
C PHE A 137 -22.57 -8.01 -1.00
N GLN A 138 -23.69 -8.67 -1.30
CA GLN A 138 -24.74 -8.12 -2.18
C GLN A 138 -25.52 -6.97 -1.53
N ARG A 139 -25.62 -6.93 -0.21
CA ARG A 139 -26.30 -5.84 0.52
C ARG A 139 -25.49 -4.55 0.61
N LEU A 140 -24.21 -4.58 0.31
CA LEU A 140 -23.37 -3.39 0.33
C LEU A 140 -23.91 -2.31 -0.61
N LYS A 141 -24.34 -1.20 -0.02
CA LYS A 141 -24.78 -0.02 -0.76
C LYS A 141 -23.57 0.80 -1.19
N HIS A 142 -23.57 1.22 -2.45
CA HIS A 142 -22.68 2.28 -2.88
C HIS A 142 -23.15 3.62 -2.35
N THR A 143 -22.38 4.22 -1.52
CA THR A 143 -22.40 5.67 -1.35
C THR A 143 -21.59 6.27 -2.50
N ALA A 144 -22.29 6.70 -3.56
CA ALA A 144 -21.66 7.48 -4.62
C ALA A 144 -21.22 8.82 -4.01
N THR A 145 -19.93 9.00 -3.83
CA THR A 145 -19.37 10.30 -3.46
C THR A 145 -19.33 11.18 -4.70
N SER A 146 -20.28 12.09 -4.83
CA SER A 146 -20.25 13.15 -5.85
C SER A 146 -19.07 14.07 -5.57
N GLY A 147 -18.04 13.97 -6.42
CA GLY A 147 -16.76 14.56 -6.12
C GLY A 147 -16.59 16.00 -6.58
N VAL A 148 -16.87 16.98 -5.74
CA VAL A 148 -16.21 18.30 -5.87
C VAL A 148 -14.81 18.14 -5.25
N ASN A 149 -13.77 18.38 -6.05
CA ASN A 149 -12.40 18.38 -5.54
C ASN A 149 -12.23 19.54 -4.54
N PRO A 150 -11.73 19.26 -3.33
CA PRO A 150 -11.54 20.31 -2.33
C PRO A 150 -10.41 21.27 -2.75
N GLU A 151 -10.61 22.56 -2.52
CA GLU A 151 -9.64 23.61 -2.89
C GLU A 151 -8.38 23.60 -2.01
N THR A 152 -8.51 23.12 -0.76
CA THR A 152 -7.39 23.06 0.18
C THR A 152 -7.18 21.67 0.73
N ILE A 153 -5.95 21.37 1.15
CA ILE A 153 -5.61 20.07 1.71
C ILE A 153 -6.35 19.78 3.01
N LEU A 154 -6.58 20.77 3.88
CA LEU A 154 -7.34 20.58 5.11
C LEU A 154 -8.83 20.30 4.82
N ALA A 155 -9.38 20.92 3.77
CA ALA A 155 -10.71 20.60 3.29
C ALA A 155 -10.78 19.17 2.69
N ALA A 156 -9.72 18.70 2.04
CA ALA A 156 -9.61 17.33 1.57
C ALA A 156 -9.57 16.33 2.73
N VAL A 157 -8.81 16.64 3.77
CA VAL A 157 -8.74 15.84 5.01
C VAL A 157 -10.10 15.77 5.70
N ASP A 158 -10.79 16.90 5.87
CA ASP A 158 -12.11 16.94 6.49
C ASP A 158 -13.18 16.20 5.66
N LYS A 159 -13.12 16.36 4.31
CA LYS A 159 -13.97 15.58 3.41
C LYS A 159 -13.74 14.08 3.60
N ARG A 160 -12.48 13.63 3.73
CA ARG A 160 -12.14 12.22 3.94
C ARG A 160 -12.70 11.70 5.26
N TYR A 161 -12.64 12.46 6.36
CA TYR A 161 -13.28 12.07 7.62
C TYR A 161 -14.79 11.92 7.49
N ARG A 162 -15.46 12.84 6.78
CA ARG A 162 -16.91 12.75 6.54
C ARG A 162 -17.28 11.53 5.71
N GLU A 163 -16.51 11.22 4.68
CA GLU A 163 -16.69 10.03 3.86
C GLU A 163 -16.54 8.75 4.69
N LEU A 164 -15.52 8.66 5.53
CA LEU A 164 -15.29 7.52 6.42
C LEU A 164 -16.39 7.36 7.47
N GLY A 165 -16.84 8.46 8.05
CA GLY A 165 -17.91 8.45 9.07
C GLY A 165 -19.31 8.12 8.53
N SER A 166 -19.56 8.33 7.23
CA SER A 166 -20.86 8.04 6.59
C SER A 166 -21.00 6.61 6.07
N ARG A 167 -19.95 5.79 6.13
CA ARG A 167 -19.94 4.41 5.63
C ARG A 167 -20.38 3.44 6.72
N GLU A 168 -21.31 2.57 6.37
CA GLU A 168 -21.65 1.40 7.20
C GLU A 168 -20.56 0.35 7.13
N ASP A 169 -19.79 0.30 6.01
CA ASP A 169 -18.69 -0.61 5.75
C ASP A 169 -17.51 0.14 5.12
N ILE A 170 -16.42 0.25 5.87
CA ILE A 170 -15.22 0.99 5.47
C ILE A 170 -14.35 0.18 4.50
N GLU A 171 -14.53 -1.14 4.46
CA GLU A 171 -13.64 -2.05 3.72
C GLU A 171 -13.78 -1.97 2.21
N LEU A 172 -14.97 -1.62 1.71
CA LEU A 172 -15.25 -1.54 0.27
C LEU A 172 -15.60 -0.12 -0.18
N PRO A 173 -14.73 0.85 0.04
CA PRO A 173 -15.08 2.27 -0.07
C PRO A 173 -15.45 2.77 -1.47
N GLU A 174 -14.95 2.18 -2.52
CA GLU A 174 -15.02 2.75 -3.87
C GLU A 174 -15.24 1.70 -4.96
N GLN A 175 -15.86 0.58 -4.62
CA GLN A 175 -16.12 -0.44 -5.64
C GLN A 175 -17.21 0.01 -6.61
N ASN A 176 -16.92 -0.10 -7.90
CA ASN A 176 -17.94 0.05 -8.92
C ASN A 176 -18.97 -1.07 -8.74
N PRO A 177 -20.31 -0.79 -8.74
CA PRO A 177 -21.36 -1.81 -8.65
C PRO A 177 -21.20 -2.96 -9.64
N GLU A 178 -20.64 -2.68 -10.83
CA GLU A 178 -20.40 -3.68 -11.86
C GLU A 178 -19.29 -4.70 -11.48
N HIS A 179 -18.44 -4.37 -10.50
CA HIS A 179 -17.34 -5.22 -10.03
C HIS A 179 -17.66 -5.95 -8.72
N ARG A 180 -18.87 -5.80 -8.21
CA ARG A 180 -19.34 -6.48 -7.01
C ARG A 180 -19.64 -7.93 -7.30
N LYS A 181 -18.63 -8.75 -7.15
CA LYS A 181 -18.74 -10.21 -7.26
C LYS A 181 -17.70 -10.84 -6.37
N LEU A 182 -18.10 -11.93 -5.70
CA LEU A 182 -17.16 -12.78 -4.99
C LEU A 182 -16.46 -13.73 -5.96
N PRO A 183 -15.28 -14.26 -5.60
CA PRO A 183 -14.56 -15.22 -6.41
C PRO A 183 -15.25 -16.60 -6.39
N ASP A 184 -15.21 -17.32 -7.53
CA ASP A 184 -15.76 -18.68 -7.64
C ASP A 184 -14.81 -19.74 -7.02
N THR A 185 -13.56 -19.39 -6.74
CA THR A 185 -12.56 -20.24 -6.09
C THR A 185 -11.78 -19.44 -5.08
N GLY A 186 -11.44 -20.03 -3.94
CA GLY A 186 -10.92 -19.30 -2.81
C GLY A 186 -11.97 -18.37 -2.21
N VAL A 187 -11.58 -17.53 -1.27
CA VAL A 187 -12.47 -16.57 -0.62
C VAL A 187 -11.91 -15.16 -0.64
N MET A 188 -12.80 -14.20 -0.75
CA MET A 188 -12.46 -12.80 -0.52
C MET A 188 -12.49 -12.54 0.98
N THR A 189 -11.37 -12.10 1.54
CA THR A 189 -11.31 -11.70 2.94
C THR A 189 -11.72 -10.25 3.09
N ARG A 190 -12.30 -9.89 4.23
CA ARG A 190 -12.53 -8.50 4.58
C ARG A 190 -11.19 -7.80 4.71
N PHE A 191 -11.06 -6.66 4.08
CA PHE A 191 -9.77 -5.94 4.01
C PHE A 191 -9.24 -5.55 5.38
N GLU A 192 -10.12 -5.31 6.35
CA GLU A 192 -9.77 -5.05 7.73
C GLU A 192 -8.90 -6.19 8.31
N TYR A 193 -9.35 -7.44 8.18
CA TYR A 193 -8.59 -8.60 8.66
C TYR A 193 -7.27 -8.78 7.90
N THR A 194 -7.27 -8.52 6.60
CA THR A 194 -6.04 -8.52 5.80
C THR A 194 -5.05 -7.46 6.31
N THR A 195 -5.55 -6.29 6.69
CA THR A 195 -4.74 -5.20 7.25
C THR A 195 -4.15 -5.58 8.60
N TYR A 196 -4.96 -6.11 9.52
CA TYR A 196 -4.46 -6.58 10.82
C TYR A 196 -3.40 -7.68 10.65
N ALA A 197 -3.65 -8.67 9.78
CA ALA A 197 -2.67 -9.72 9.48
C ALA A 197 -1.36 -9.16 8.91
N HIS A 198 -1.44 -8.13 8.06
CA HIS A 198 -0.28 -7.44 7.51
C HIS A 198 0.53 -6.74 8.61
N PHE A 199 -0.12 -6.05 9.54
CA PHE A 199 0.57 -5.44 10.69
C PHE A 199 1.16 -6.47 11.65
N CYS A 200 0.48 -7.60 11.89
CA CYS A 200 1.05 -8.72 12.67
C CYS A 200 2.33 -9.28 12.02
N LEU A 201 2.35 -9.38 10.68
CA LEU A 201 3.55 -9.75 9.94
C LEU A 201 4.68 -8.73 10.12
N LEU A 202 4.35 -7.43 9.97
CA LEU A 202 5.31 -6.35 10.15
C LEU A 202 5.88 -6.32 11.57
N GLU A 203 5.06 -6.54 12.59
CA GLU A 203 5.51 -6.59 13.98
C GLU A 203 6.61 -7.65 14.16
N LYS A 204 6.39 -8.85 13.65
CA LYS A 204 7.37 -9.94 13.68
C LYS A 204 8.62 -9.65 12.85
N MET A 205 8.47 -9.11 11.63
CA MET A 205 9.62 -8.79 10.76
C MET A 205 10.46 -7.63 11.30
N LEU A 206 9.86 -6.72 12.07
CA LEU A 206 10.50 -5.53 12.62
C LEU A 206 10.84 -5.67 14.12
N GLN A 207 10.75 -6.88 14.68
CA GLN A 207 11.06 -7.09 16.11
C GLN A 207 12.48 -6.68 16.48
N GLY A 208 13.46 -6.80 15.57
CA GLY A 208 14.83 -6.35 15.76
C GLY A 208 15.07 -4.86 15.48
N ALA A 209 14.02 -4.09 15.13
CA ALA A 209 14.15 -2.67 14.91
C ALA A 209 14.10 -1.91 16.25
N GLU A 210 15.10 -1.05 16.54
CA GLU A 210 15.09 -0.22 17.74
C GLU A 210 13.95 0.78 17.73
N LYS A 211 13.73 1.44 16.59
CA LYS A 211 12.65 2.42 16.39
C LYS A 211 11.92 2.14 15.09
N VAL A 212 10.58 2.15 15.13
CA VAL A 212 9.71 2.01 13.95
C VAL A 212 8.86 3.26 13.78
N ARG A 213 8.75 3.78 12.56
CA ARG A 213 7.89 4.92 12.20
C ARG A 213 7.03 4.50 11.04
N PHE A 214 5.72 4.53 11.24
CA PHE A 214 4.74 4.24 10.22
C PHE A 214 4.17 5.52 9.61
N PHE A 215 4.06 5.53 8.30
CA PHE A 215 3.41 6.58 7.52
C PHE A 215 2.35 5.94 6.65
N PHE A 216 1.11 6.37 6.77
CA PHE A 216 0.02 5.83 5.96
C PHE A 216 -0.98 6.92 5.57
N ASP A 217 -1.71 6.69 4.47
CA ASP A 217 -2.79 7.60 4.05
C ASP A 217 -3.86 7.68 5.14
N GLN A 218 -4.69 8.68 5.10
CA GLN A 218 -5.79 8.87 6.03
C GLN A 218 -6.83 7.74 5.88
N ASP A 219 -6.57 6.64 6.59
CA ASP A 219 -7.37 5.43 6.60
C ASP A 219 -7.52 4.92 8.04
N SER A 220 -8.78 4.80 8.48
CA SER A 220 -9.09 4.37 9.87
C SER A 220 -8.69 2.93 10.15
N THR A 221 -8.74 2.05 9.15
CA THR A 221 -8.36 0.64 9.27
C THR A 221 -6.86 0.50 9.47
N LEU A 222 -6.05 1.23 8.68
CA LEU A 222 -4.60 1.27 8.85
C LEU A 222 -4.20 1.80 10.23
N ARG A 223 -4.86 2.89 10.68
CA ARG A 223 -4.65 3.45 12.01
C ARG A 223 -4.98 2.43 13.09
N ALA A 224 -6.18 1.85 13.05
CA ALA A 224 -6.65 0.91 14.08
C ALA A 224 -5.73 -0.31 14.18
N ALA A 225 -5.33 -0.91 13.06
CA ALA A 225 -4.42 -2.04 13.03
C ALA A 225 -3.04 -1.67 13.58
N CYS A 226 -2.47 -0.53 13.17
CA CYS A 226 -1.19 -0.05 13.67
C CYS A 226 -1.21 0.15 15.18
N LEU A 227 -2.19 0.92 15.69
CA LEU A 227 -2.28 1.24 17.12
C LEU A 227 -2.54 0.00 17.98
N SER A 228 -3.29 -0.97 17.47
CA SER A 228 -3.58 -2.21 18.20
C SER A 228 -2.38 -3.15 18.26
N ILE A 229 -1.75 -3.42 17.12
CA ILE A 229 -0.66 -4.42 17.02
C ILE A 229 0.64 -3.87 17.62
N PHE A 230 0.94 -2.59 17.42
CA PHE A 230 2.16 -1.96 17.95
C PHE A 230 1.94 -1.24 19.29
N LYS A 231 0.84 -1.53 20.01
CA LYS A 231 0.47 -0.87 21.27
C LYS A 231 1.62 -0.77 22.25
N ASP A 232 2.26 -1.89 22.55
CA ASP A 232 3.33 -1.93 23.55
C ASP A 232 4.53 -1.08 23.12
N ARG A 233 4.92 -1.16 21.85
CA ARG A 233 6.00 -0.33 21.29
C ARG A 233 5.65 1.16 21.22
N ILE A 234 4.37 1.51 21.10
CA ILE A 234 3.90 2.90 21.17
C ILE A 234 4.02 3.40 22.60
N ILE A 235 3.61 2.61 23.59
CA ILE A 235 3.75 2.93 25.03
C ILE A 235 5.22 3.10 25.40
N ASP A 236 6.09 2.20 24.93
CA ASP A 236 7.54 2.24 25.17
C ASP A 236 8.28 3.30 24.32
N ARG A 237 7.56 4.10 23.54
CA ARG A 237 8.13 5.15 22.66
C ARG A 237 9.14 4.61 21.64
N THR A 238 8.97 3.36 21.22
CA THR A 238 9.77 2.74 20.15
C THR A 238 9.03 2.62 18.83
N CYS A 239 7.75 3.03 18.79
CA CYS A 239 6.94 3.12 17.58
C CYS A 239 6.18 4.43 17.53
N ASP A 240 6.24 5.08 16.35
CA ASP A 240 5.48 6.30 16.02
C ASP A 240 4.64 6.06 14.78
N ALA A 241 3.44 6.67 14.72
CA ALA A 241 2.53 6.56 13.60
C ALA A 241 2.06 7.94 13.12
N PHE A 242 2.01 8.13 11.81
CA PHE A 242 1.66 9.40 11.17
C PHE A 242 0.68 9.17 10.04
N TYR A 243 -0.38 9.97 10.00
CA TYR A 243 -1.12 10.18 8.77
C TYR A 243 -0.34 11.12 7.85
N VAL A 244 -0.35 10.78 6.56
CA VAL A 244 0.20 11.59 5.48
C VAL A 244 -0.87 11.71 4.41
N HIS A 245 -1.36 12.92 4.18
CA HIS A 245 -2.33 13.19 3.13
C HIS A 245 -1.76 14.19 2.14
N TYR A 246 -1.94 13.97 0.82
CA TYR A 246 -1.49 14.90 -0.21
C TYR A 246 -2.51 15.00 -1.35
N LEU A 247 -2.53 16.17 -2.02
CA LEU A 247 -3.44 16.41 -3.12
C LEU A 247 -3.00 15.62 -4.37
N LYS A 248 -3.83 14.67 -4.80
CA LYS A 248 -3.56 13.74 -5.92
C LYS A 248 -3.99 14.31 -7.28
N HIS A 249 -4.92 15.26 -7.31
CA HIS A 249 -5.58 15.77 -8.52
C HIS A 249 -4.90 16.95 -9.20
N LEU A 250 -3.81 17.49 -8.63
CA LEU A 250 -3.10 18.65 -9.21
C LEU A 250 -2.47 18.30 -10.55
N THR A 251 -2.62 19.21 -11.51
CA THR A 251 -1.94 19.18 -12.80
C THR A 251 -0.42 19.33 -12.64
N VAL A 252 0.34 19.06 -13.71
CA VAL A 252 1.81 19.21 -13.68
C VAL A 252 2.20 20.67 -13.39
N ASP A 253 1.52 21.62 -14.02
CA ASP A 253 1.81 23.06 -13.89
C ASP A 253 1.54 23.55 -12.44
N GLU A 254 0.41 23.14 -11.86
CA GLU A 254 0.07 23.46 -10.46
C GLU A 254 1.11 22.86 -9.49
N ARG A 255 1.58 21.63 -9.73
CA ARG A 255 2.64 21.01 -8.92
C ARG A 255 3.94 21.78 -9.01
N GLU A 256 4.34 22.22 -10.22
CA GLU A 256 5.53 23.03 -10.42
C GLU A 256 5.42 24.39 -9.76
N GLU A 257 4.25 25.01 -9.78
CA GLU A 257 4.00 26.29 -9.10
C GLU A 257 4.16 26.14 -7.58
N ARG A 258 3.52 25.14 -6.96
CA ARG A 258 3.69 24.84 -5.53
C ARG A 258 5.16 24.58 -5.18
N MET A 259 5.88 23.86 -6.02
CA MET A 259 7.31 23.61 -5.83
C MET A 259 8.14 24.90 -5.91
N ARG A 260 7.84 25.80 -6.84
CA ARG A 260 8.52 27.10 -6.97
C ARG A 260 8.30 27.98 -5.74
N GLU A 261 7.05 28.08 -5.27
CA GLU A 261 6.69 28.84 -4.06
C GLU A 261 7.47 28.35 -2.83
N LYS A 262 7.47 27.03 -2.60
CA LYS A 262 8.15 26.44 -1.43
C LYS A 262 9.67 26.56 -1.52
N LYS A 263 10.25 26.43 -2.73
CA LYS A 263 11.68 26.69 -2.94
C LYS A 263 12.05 28.14 -2.64
N ARG A 264 11.18 29.10 -3.02
CA ARG A 264 11.36 30.53 -2.68
C ARG A 264 11.34 30.71 -1.17
N ALA A 265 10.33 30.21 -0.48
CA ALA A 265 10.21 30.28 0.98
C ALA A 265 11.44 29.68 1.69
N PHE A 266 11.93 28.53 1.20
CA PHE A 266 13.16 27.92 1.72
C PHE A 266 14.38 28.82 1.54
N LYS A 267 14.56 29.41 0.35
CA LYS A 267 15.67 30.33 0.05
C LYS A 267 15.61 31.59 0.91
N GLU A 268 14.44 32.20 1.07
CA GLU A 268 14.21 33.36 1.93
C GLU A 268 14.52 33.06 3.40
N THR A 269 14.06 31.87 3.90
CA THR A 269 14.38 31.46 5.28
C THR A 269 15.88 31.26 5.45
N ARG A 270 16.56 30.64 4.50
CA ARG A 270 18.02 30.46 4.54
C ARG A 270 18.79 31.79 4.51
N GLN A 271 18.30 32.77 3.77
CA GLN A 271 18.90 34.14 3.75
C GLN A 271 18.70 34.87 5.08
N ARG A 272 17.57 34.62 5.74
CA ARG A 272 17.26 35.25 7.06
C ARG A 272 18.09 34.62 8.21
N TYR A 273 18.49 33.35 8.07
CA TYR A 273 19.25 32.60 9.06
C TYR A 273 20.50 31.96 8.42
N PRO A 274 21.49 32.80 8.03
CA PRO A 274 22.66 32.34 7.27
C PRO A 274 23.58 31.43 8.09
N GLU A 275 23.51 31.52 9.43
CA GLU A 275 24.27 30.72 10.37
C GLU A 275 23.78 29.26 10.46
N LEU A 276 22.55 28.98 10.05
CA LEU A 276 21.97 27.64 10.15
C LEU A 276 22.39 26.78 8.94
N SER A 277 22.69 25.54 9.21
CA SER A 277 22.85 24.52 8.17
C SER A 277 21.54 24.29 7.41
N GLU A 278 21.61 23.74 6.21
CA GLU A 278 20.41 23.42 5.41
C GLU A 278 19.41 22.54 6.17
N TYR A 279 19.90 21.58 6.93
CA TYR A 279 19.05 20.71 7.74
C TYR A 279 18.36 21.48 8.90
N GLN A 280 19.09 22.36 9.57
CA GLN A 280 18.51 23.20 10.62
C GLN A 280 17.44 24.16 10.08
N VAL A 281 17.64 24.71 8.87
CA VAL A 281 16.61 25.52 8.20
C VAL A 281 15.35 24.68 7.92
N LYS A 282 15.51 23.43 7.46
CA LYS A 282 14.36 22.50 7.25
C LYS A 282 13.62 22.23 8.56
N LEU A 283 14.35 21.98 9.65
CA LEU A 283 13.78 21.81 10.98
C LEU A 283 13.00 23.04 11.45
N LEU A 284 13.61 24.22 11.31
CA LEU A 284 12.98 25.48 11.67
C LEU A 284 11.67 25.72 10.90
N MET A 285 11.67 25.50 9.59
CA MET A 285 10.46 25.60 8.77
C MET A 285 9.38 24.60 9.21
N MET A 286 9.76 23.37 9.56
CA MET A 286 8.83 22.37 10.05
C MET A 286 8.24 22.76 11.41
N ARG A 287 9.04 23.31 12.32
CA ARG A 287 8.56 23.83 13.62
C ARG A 287 7.49 24.91 13.42
N PHE A 288 7.73 25.86 12.53
CA PHE A 288 6.73 26.89 12.21
C PHE A 288 5.42 26.30 11.71
N GLU A 289 5.45 25.24 10.92
CA GLU A 289 4.22 24.57 10.47
C GLU A 289 3.55 23.76 11.59
N ILE A 290 4.31 23.10 12.46
CA ILE A 290 3.78 22.39 13.64
C ILE A 290 3.06 23.36 14.59
N GLN A 291 3.58 24.59 14.78
CA GLN A 291 2.94 25.61 15.61
C GLN A 291 1.60 26.10 15.03
N LYS A 292 1.39 25.97 13.71
CA LYS A 292 0.15 26.32 13.02
C LYS A 292 -0.86 25.15 12.98
N ARG A 293 -0.58 24.05 13.67
CA ARG A 293 -1.44 22.87 13.67
C ARG A 293 -2.89 23.19 13.98
N ARG A 294 -3.82 22.52 13.30
CA ARG A 294 -5.26 22.68 13.46
C ARG A 294 -5.92 21.34 13.71
N SER A 295 -6.88 21.31 14.62
CA SER A 295 -7.74 20.14 14.82
C SER A 295 -8.71 20.01 13.66
N VAL A 296 -8.79 18.81 13.07
CA VAL A 296 -9.68 18.49 11.96
C VAL A 296 -10.34 17.13 12.19
N GLY A 297 -11.64 17.05 11.89
CA GLY A 297 -12.43 15.83 11.98
C GLY A 297 -12.92 15.49 13.39
N PRO A 298 -13.70 14.39 13.51
CA PRO A 298 -14.40 14.04 14.76
C PRO A 298 -13.46 13.58 15.90
N PHE A 299 -12.23 13.23 15.57
CA PHE A 299 -11.20 12.79 16.54
C PHE A 299 -10.26 13.91 16.96
N GLU A 300 -10.49 15.14 16.46
CA GLU A 300 -9.66 16.33 16.71
C GLU A 300 -8.17 16.11 16.39
N ASP A 301 -7.87 15.28 15.40
CA ASP A 301 -6.51 15.02 14.93
C ASP A 301 -5.84 16.33 14.51
N LYS A 302 -4.63 16.57 15.03
CA LYS A 302 -3.88 17.79 14.79
C LYS A 302 -3.10 17.71 13.46
N TRP A 303 -3.54 18.48 12.47
CA TRP A 303 -2.95 18.53 11.15
C TRP A 303 -2.14 19.80 10.91
N PHE A 304 -1.03 19.66 10.21
CA PHE A 304 -0.16 20.75 9.77
C PHE A 304 0.45 20.43 8.41
N MET A 305 0.92 21.51 7.72
CA MET A 305 1.47 21.39 6.38
C MET A 305 2.92 20.94 6.42
N HIS A 306 3.33 20.15 5.45
CA HIS A 306 4.76 19.87 5.24
C HIS A 306 5.40 21.02 4.45
N PRO A 307 6.47 21.66 4.95
CA PRO A 307 7.05 22.83 4.31
C PRO A 307 7.83 22.52 3.02
N LEU A 308 8.25 21.27 2.84
CA LEU A 308 9.13 20.84 1.75
C LEU A 308 8.44 19.75 0.90
N PRO A 309 7.60 20.15 -0.07
CA PRO A 309 6.92 19.19 -0.95
C PRO A 309 7.90 18.57 -1.96
N THR A 310 7.43 17.51 -2.61
CA THR A 310 8.08 16.90 -3.77
C THR A 310 7.13 16.90 -4.96
N MET A 311 7.62 16.62 -6.17
CA MET A 311 6.73 16.49 -7.35
C MET A 311 5.70 15.37 -7.21
N GLY A 312 6.03 14.31 -6.46
CA GLY A 312 5.09 13.21 -6.14
C GLY A 312 4.08 13.57 -5.06
N GLU A 313 4.47 14.42 -4.11
CA GLU A 313 3.67 14.91 -2.99
C GLU A 313 3.74 16.44 -2.94
N PRO A 314 3.06 17.13 -3.88
CA PRO A 314 3.26 18.57 -4.12
C PRO A 314 2.69 19.47 -3.02
N GLU A 315 1.63 19.03 -2.38
CA GLU A 315 1.05 19.68 -1.21
C GLU A 315 0.62 18.58 -0.25
N LYS A 316 1.25 18.55 0.91
CA LYS A 316 1.17 17.45 1.86
C LYS A 316 0.87 17.96 3.25
N ALA A 317 -0.10 17.34 3.93
CA ALA A 317 -0.40 17.53 5.34
C ALA A 317 -0.06 16.27 6.14
N ILE A 318 0.31 16.47 7.39
CA ILE A 318 0.72 15.42 8.31
C ILE A 318 -0.10 15.54 9.60
N SER A 319 -0.44 14.40 10.19
CA SER A 319 -0.94 14.33 11.55
C SER A 319 -0.23 13.23 12.33
N TYR A 320 0.30 13.56 13.51
CA TYR A 320 0.98 12.62 14.39
C TYR A 320 -0.05 11.88 15.24
N GLN A 321 -0.19 10.58 15.03
CA GLN A 321 -1.28 9.76 15.58
C GLN A 321 -0.96 9.16 16.97
N THR A 322 0.31 9.16 17.36
CA THR A 322 0.80 8.66 18.65
C THR A 322 1.37 9.77 19.52
N ASP A 323 0.83 11.00 19.39
CA ASP A 323 1.26 12.18 20.13
C ASP A 323 0.85 12.07 21.61
N MET A 324 1.82 11.82 22.47
CA MET A 324 1.66 11.84 23.93
C MET A 324 2.11 13.17 24.55
N GLN A 325 2.43 14.18 23.72
CA GLN A 325 2.88 15.52 24.12
C GLN A 325 4.19 15.54 24.92
N ASP A 326 5.03 14.54 24.77
CA ASP A 326 6.30 14.36 25.49
C ASP A 326 7.55 14.56 24.61
N LEU A 327 7.37 14.79 23.29
CA LEU A 327 8.48 15.08 22.40
C LEU A 327 8.79 16.58 22.38
N ASP A 328 10.08 16.92 22.41
CA ASP A 328 10.50 18.28 22.11
C ASP A 328 10.22 18.64 20.64
N GLU A 329 10.10 19.94 20.35
CA GLU A 329 9.73 20.43 19.03
C GLU A 329 10.73 20.06 17.93
N ASP A 330 12.03 19.97 18.24
CA ASP A 330 13.05 19.64 17.24
C ASP A 330 13.01 18.15 16.90
N HIS A 331 12.76 17.29 17.89
CA HIS A 331 12.59 15.87 17.65
C HIS A 331 11.33 15.61 16.83
N LEU A 332 10.20 16.21 17.20
CA LEU A 332 8.95 16.10 16.43
C LEU A 332 9.13 16.60 15.00
N ALA A 333 9.77 17.76 14.81
CA ALA A 333 10.06 18.30 13.49
C ALA A 333 10.94 17.36 12.65
N SER A 334 11.94 16.74 13.28
CA SER A 334 12.80 15.74 12.64
C SER A 334 12.02 14.51 12.15
N LEU A 335 11.11 13.99 12.97
CA LEU A 335 10.24 12.88 12.59
C LEU A 335 9.34 13.25 11.41
N CYS A 336 8.69 14.42 11.49
CA CYS A 336 7.76 14.90 10.48
C CYS A 336 8.44 15.22 9.13
N LEU A 337 9.71 15.64 9.11
CA LEU A 337 10.46 15.84 7.87
C LEU A 337 10.59 14.55 7.04
N ASN A 338 10.58 13.39 7.69
CA ASN A 338 10.68 12.08 7.05
C ASN A 338 9.30 11.49 6.66
N ALA A 339 8.20 12.18 6.97
CA ALA A 339 6.86 11.70 6.68
C ALA A 339 6.55 11.75 5.17
N THR A 340 6.44 10.57 4.56
CA THR A 340 6.17 10.42 3.12
C THR A 340 5.62 9.03 2.81
N LEU A 341 4.77 8.93 1.79
CA LEU A 341 4.28 7.69 1.21
C LEU A 341 5.07 7.27 -0.03
N GLN A 342 6.09 8.03 -0.40
CA GLN A 342 6.79 7.88 -1.68
C GLN A 342 7.36 6.48 -1.93
N ALA A 343 7.76 5.73 -0.90
CA ALA A 343 8.31 4.38 -1.11
C ALA A 343 7.23 3.41 -1.59
N VAL A 344 6.10 3.34 -0.90
CA VAL A 344 5.00 2.46 -1.27
C VAL A 344 4.33 2.92 -2.57
N ASP A 345 4.13 4.23 -2.78
CA ASP A 345 3.60 4.80 -4.03
C ASP A 345 4.48 4.47 -5.23
N SER A 346 5.80 4.63 -5.07
CA SER A 346 6.78 4.28 -6.11
C SER A 346 6.73 2.79 -6.43
N TYR A 347 6.62 1.94 -5.42
CA TYR A 347 6.49 0.50 -5.61
C TYR A 347 5.19 0.15 -6.36
N PHE A 348 4.05 0.65 -5.93
CA PHE A 348 2.78 0.44 -6.63
C PHE A 348 2.80 0.96 -8.08
N ASN A 349 3.49 2.07 -8.31
CA ASN A 349 3.70 2.59 -9.66
C ASN A 349 4.53 1.62 -10.52
N GLN A 350 5.57 1.01 -9.95
CA GLN A 350 6.37 0.00 -10.63
C GLN A 350 5.55 -1.27 -10.92
N VAL A 351 4.75 -1.76 -9.96
CA VAL A 351 3.82 -2.89 -10.18
C VAL A 351 2.95 -2.64 -11.40
N ARG A 352 2.28 -1.47 -11.48
CA ARG A 352 1.41 -1.11 -12.61
C ARG A 352 2.16 -0.93 -13.93
N ARG A 353 3.40 -0.48 -13.89
CA ARG A 353 4.21 -0.21 -15.10
C ARG A 353 4.98 -1.42 -15.59
N ARG A 354 5.25 -2.39 -14.74
CA ARG A 354 6.08 -3.55 -15.02
C ARG A 354 5.28 -4.84 -15.22
N LEU A 355 4.14 -4.97 -14.56
CA LEU A 355 3.25 -6.12 -14.73
C LEU A 355 2.10 -5.76 -15.67
N SER A 356 2.15 -6.25 -16.92
CA SER A 356 1.13 -5.96 -17.92
C SER A 356 -0.30 -6.29 -17.44
N PRO A 357 -0.57 -7.39 -16.71
CA PRO A 357 -1.91 -7.68 -16.22
C PRO A 357 -2.44 -6.71 -15.16
N LEU A 358 -1.57 -5.88 -14.56
CA LEU A 358 -1.90 -4.94 -13.49
C LEU A 358 -1.83 -3.47 -13.94
N GLU A 359 -1.76 -3.22 -15.23
CA GLU A 359 -1.75 -1.87 -15.80
C GLU A 359 -3.04 -1.12 -15.48
N ARG A 360 -2.93 0.21 -15.31
CA ARG A 360 -4.12 1.07 -15.16
C ARG A 360 -4.98 1.02 -16.42
N GLY A 361 -6.29 1.04 -16.23
CA GLY A 361 -7.22 1.21 -17.33
C GLY A 361 -7.03 2.57 -18.02
N LEU A 362 -7.29 2.59 -19.32
CA LEU A 362 -7.28 3.80 -20.14
C LEU A 362 -8.72 4.28 -20.33
N SER A 363 -8.96 5.57 -20.11
CA SER A 363 -10.20 6.22 -20.51
C SER A 363 -10.08 6.60 -22.00
N THR A 364 -11.06 6.23 -22.80
CA THR A 364 -11.14 6.61 -24.21
C THR A 364 -12.49 7.28 -24.48
N ALA A 365 -12.53 8.20 -25.45
CA ALA A 365 -13.76 8.89 -25.82
C ALA A 365 -14.87 7.95 -26.30
N SER A 366 -14.49 6.81 -26.90
CA SER A 366 -15.44 5.78 -27.37
C SER A 366 -16.05 4.92 -26.25
N ASN A 367 -15.57 5.02 -25.01
CA ASN A 367 -16.00 4.17 -23.90
C ASN A 367 -16.95 4.88 -22.92
N GLU A 368 -17.44 6.08 -23.24
CA GLU A 368 -18.41 6.84 -22.42
C GLU A 368 -18.01 6.89 -20.92
N GLY A 369 -16.72 7.12 -20.64
CA GLY A 369 -16.18 7.17 -19.28
C GLY A 369 -15.82 5.81 -18.68
N ARG A 370 -16.05 4.69 -19.37
CA ARG A 370 -15.57 3.37 -18.91
C ARG A 370 -14.06 3.26 -19.06
N LEU A 371 -13.42 2.61 -18.10
CA LEU A 371 -11.99 2.32 -18.17
C LEU A 371 -11.76 1.04 -18.98
N TRP A 372 -11.06 1.17 -20.10
CA TRP A 372 -10.61 -0.01 -20.83
C TRP A 372 -9.35 -0.60 -20.23
N LYS A 373 -9.35 -1.92 -19.98
CA LYS A 373 -8.21 -2.68 -19.45
C LYS A 373 -7.90 -3.84 -20.40
N GLY A 374 -6.76 -3.76 -21.05
CA GLY A 374 -6.40 -4.70 -22.13
C GLY A 374 -5.94 -6.08 -21.65
N HIS A 375 -5.45 -6.22 -20.41
CA HIS A 375 -4.69 -7.40 -20.00
C HIS A 375 -4.94 -7.79 -18.54
N LEU A 376 -6.20 -7.91 -18.09
CA LEU A 376 -6.50 -8.34 -16.73
C LEU A 376 -6.09 -9.81 -16.50
N PRO A 377 -5.59 -10.17 -15.31
CA PRO A 377 -5.38 -11.56 -14.92
C PRO A 377 -6.73 -12.29 -14.81
N TYR A 378 -6.73 -13.58 -15.12
CA TYR A 378 -7.97 -14.37 -15.12
C TYR A 378 -8.33 -14.98 -13.77
N LYS A 379 -7.42 -15.07 -12.84
CA LYS A 379 -7.67 -15.68 -11.52
C LYS A 379 -7.05 -14.84 -10.42
N PRO A 380 -7.71 -14.64 -9.26
CA PRO A 380 -7.12 -13.93 -8.14
C PRO A 380 -5.80 -14.55 -7.68
N GLU A 381 -5.72 -15.87 -7.71
CA GLU A 381 -4.50 -16.62 -7.40
C GLU A 381 -3.33 -16.24 -8.34
N THR A 382 -3.61 -16.02 -9.63
CA THR A 382 -2.59 -15.54 -10.56
C THR A 382 -2.11 -14.14 -10.21
N LEU A 383 -3.03 -13.24 -9.81
CA LEU A 383 -2.69 -11.92 -9.32
C LEU A 383 -1.78 -12.01 -8.09
N GLN A 384 -2.16 -12.81 -7.10
CA GLN A 384 -1.38 -13.04 -5.88
C GLN A 384 0.05 -13.53 -6.19
N LYS A 385 0.18 -14.49 -7.12
CA LYS A 385 1.49 -14.99 -7.56
C LYS A 385 2.32 -13.92 -8.24
N LEU A 386 1.73 -13.11 -9.12
CA LEU A 386 2.43 -12.05 -9.85
C LEU A 386 2.94 -10.95 -8.93
N ILE A 387 2.15 -10.51 -7.96
CA ILE A 387 2.60 -9.46 -7.02
C ILE A 387 3.75 -9.94 -6.15
N GLU A 388 3.75 -11.21 -5.72
CA GLU A 388 4.85 -11.77 -4.92
C GLU A 388 6.12 -11.97 -5.77
N ILE A 389 6.01 -12.53 -6.98
CA ILE A 389 7.14 -12.63 -7.91
C ILE A 389 7.76 -11.24 -8.14
N PHE A 390 6.93 -10.21 -8.31
CA PHE A 390 7.42 -8.85 -8.51
C PHE A 390 8.04 -8.26 -7.25
N ARG A 391 7.50 -8.53 -6.05
CA ARG A 391 8.08 -8.11 -4.78
C ARG A 391 9.51 -8.63 -4.61
N VAL A 392 9.70 -9.91 -4.89
CA VAL A 392 11.03 -10.54 -4.82
C VAL A 392 11.99 -9.96 -5.86
N TYR A 393 11.53 -9.81 -7.10
CA TYR A 393 12.32 -9.16 -8.15
C TYR A 393 12.73 -7.73 -7.77
N HIS A 394 11.79 -6.91 -7.28
CA HIS A 394 12.04 -5.54 -6.84
C HIS A 394 13.07 -5.49 -5.71
N ASN A 395 12.92 -6.36 -4.72
CA ASN A 395 13.78 -6.34 -3.53
C ASN A 395 15.21 -6.82 -3.81
N TYR A 396 15.39 -7.83 -4.66
CA TYR A 396 16.65 -8.54 -4.75
C TYR A 396 17.37 -8.43 -6.10
N VAL A 397 16.66 -8.11 -7.18
CA VAL A 397 17.23 -8.13 -8.55
C VAL A 397 17.31 -6.74 -9.16
N GLU A 398 16.31 -5.88 -8.96
CA GLU A 398 16.24 -4.56 -9.59
C GLU A 398 17.08 -3.52 -8.83
N PRO A 399 18.24 -3.08 -9.35
CA PRO A 399 19.07 -2.09 -8.66
C PRO A 399 18.52 -0.67 -8.87
N GLY A 400 18.72 0.18 -7.88
CA GLY A 400 18.48 1.62 -8.00
C GLY A 400 19.60 2.34 -8.78
N LYS A 401 19.50 3.67 -8.83
CA LYS A 401 20.51 4.54 -9.47
C LYS A 401 21.91 4.41 -8.83
N ASP A 402 21.95 4.08 -7.56
CA ASP A 402 23.15 3.81 -6.76
C ASP A 402 23.72 2.41 -6.97
N LYS A 403 23.15 1.65 -7.92
CA LYS A 403 23.52 0.25 -8.23
C LYS A 403 23.27 -0.74 -7.08
N GLN A 404 22.52 -0.34 -6.05
CA GLN A 404 22.12 -1.21 -4.96
C GLN A 404 20.66 -1.62 -5.08
N THR A 405 20.35 -2.87 -4.71
CA THR A 405 18.96 -3.32 -4.56
C THR A 405 18.41 -2.93 -3.19
N PRO A 406 17.09 -2.88 -3.00
CA PRO A 406 16.49 -2.67 -1.70
C PRO A 406 16.99 -3.62 -0.61
N ALA A 407 17.19 -4.90 -0.94
CA ALA A 407 17.72 -5.90 -0.01
C ALA A 407 19.19 -5.63 0.38
N MET A 408 19.99 -5.10 -0.53
CA MET A 408 21.37 -4.68 -0.21
C MET A 408 21.37 -3.49 0.76
N ARG A 409 20.54 -2.48 0.52
CA ARG A 409 20.43 -1.32 1.43
C ARG A 409 19.93 -1.70 2.81
N LEU A 410 19.06 -2.71 2.90
CA LEU A 410 18.58 -3.24 4.19
C LEU A 410 19.60 -4.15 4.87
N GLY A 411 20.62 -4.66 4.14
CA GLY A 411 21.62 -5.58 4.66
C GLY A 411 21.24 -7.06 4.57
N LEU A 412 20.19 -7.40 3.83
CA LEU A 412 19.76 -8.79 3.59
C LEU A 412 20.49 -9.46 2.44
N ALA A 413 21.11 -8.68 1.55
CA ALA A 413 21.93 -9.18 0.44
C ALA A 413 23.27 -8.46 0.38
N LYS A 414 24.34 -9.19 0.02
CA LYS A 414 25.69 -8.64 -0.12
C LYS A 414 25.99 -8.10 -1.52
N GLY A 415 25.17 -8.44 -2.52
CA GLY A 415 25.34 -8.05 -3.91
C GLY A 415 24.05 -8.20 -4.71
N ASN A 416 24.07 -7.72 -5.95
CA ASN A 416 22.97 -7.89 -6.88
C ASN A 416 22.78 -9.37 -7.23
N LEU A 417 21.57 -9.86 -7.09
CA LEU A 417 21.20 -11.21 -7.49
C LEU A 417 20.69 -11.21 -8.93
N LYS A 418 20.93 -12.30 -9.63
CA LYS A 418 20.34 -12.55 -10.94
C LYS A 418 19.03 -13.32 -10.79
N ILE A 419 18.21 -13.28 -11.83
CA ILE A 419 16.95 -14.05 -11.87
C ILE A 419 17.24 -15.55 -11.67
N GLU A 420 18.37 -16.03 -12.24
CA GLU A 420 18.81 -17.41 -12.12
C GLU A 420 19.07 -17.85 -10.68
N ASP A 421 19.59 -16.96 -9.85
CA ASP A 421 19.85 -17.24 -8.42
C ASP A 421 18.57 -17.50 -7.63
N ILE A 422 17.45 -16.98 -8.13
CA ILE A 422 16.11 -17.19 -7.52
C ILE A 422 15.44 -18.42 -8.09
N ILE A 423 15.42 -18.58 -9.44
CA ILE A 423 14.68 -19.68 -10.08
C ILE A 423 15.35 -21.04 -9.92
N TYR A 424 16.65 -21.07 -9.63
CA TYR A 424 17.42 -22.30 -9.33
C TYR A 424 17.80 -22.41 -7.86
N TYR A 425 17.11 -21.66 -6.98
CA TYR A 425 17.33 -21.72 -5.54
C TYR A 425 17.00 -23.12 -5.00
N GLN A 426 17.91 -23.72 -4.24
CA GLN A 426 17.83 -25.06 -3.65
C GLN A 426 17.73 -25.00 -2.13
#